data_f656a173bab498bf333812e56da96379
#
_entry.id   f656a173bab498bf333812e56da96379
#
_cell.length_a   1.000
_cell.length_b   1.000
_cell.length_c   1.000
_cell.angle_alpha   90.00
_cell.angle_beta   90.00
_cell.angle_gamma   90.00
#
_symmetry.space_group_name_H-M   'P 1'
#
loop_
_entity.id
_entity.type
_entity.pdbx_description
1 polymer ?
#
loop_
_entity_poly.entity_id
_entity_poly.type
_entity_poly.pdbx_seq_one_letter_code
_entity_poly.pdbx_strand_id
1 'polypeptide(L)'
;MDKLIIRGQKRLKGEVTISGAKNAALGILPAALLLSDVCTIENVPDILDIAILRRIMESLGARFENIDRNTIRIDTRKVNSYMATTPDMHKLRGSYYLMGALLGRFKRAVVTFPGGCNLGVRPI
;
A
#
# COMPACT_ATOMS: atom_id res chain seq x y z
N MET A 1 -6.24 25.71 -4.31
CA MET A 1 -5.04 25.38 -5.11
C MET A 1 -3.83 25.50 -4.21
N ASP A 2 -3.12 24.39 -3.99
CA ASP A 2 -1.94 24.42 -3.13
C ASP A 2 -0.79 25.15 -3.82
N LYS A 3 -0.09 25.98 -3.07
CA LYS A 3 1.01 26.80 -3.59
C LYS A 3 2.30 26.47 -2.86
N LEU A 4 3.30 26.03 -3.59
CA LEU A 4 4.64 25.81 -3.06
C LEU A 4 5.51 27.06 -3.29
N ILE A 5 6.03 27.65 -2.23
CA ILE A 5 6.95 28.80 -2.29
C ILE A 5 8.32 28.33 -1.80
N ILE A 6 9.31 28.40 -2.69
CA ILE A 6 10.68 27.98 -2.39
C ILE A 6 11.59 29.20 -2.39
N ARG A 7 12.31 29.43 -1.28
CA ARG A 7 13.38 30.42 -1.17
C ARG A 7 14.70 29.68 -0.97
N GLY A 8 15.51 29.64 -2.00
CA GLY A 8 16.81 28.98 -2.03
C GLY A 8 17.96 29.83 -1.48
N GLN A 9 19.17 29.57 -1.99
CA GLN A 9 20.43 30.30 -1.70
C GLN A 9 21.02 30.09 -0.29
N LYS A 10 20.59 29.06 0.45
CA LYS A 10 21.22 28.64 1.69
C LYS A 10 21.93 27.33 1.52
N ARG A 11 23.20 27.25 1.97
CA ARG A 11 23.95 25.99 2.02
C ARG A 11 23.31 25.11 3.08
N LEU A 12 22.87 23.92 2.68
CA LEU A 12 22.32 22.93 3.58
C LEU A 12 23.43 22.07 4.17
N LYS A 13 23.36 21.81 5.49
CA LYS A 13 24.26 20.91 6.22
C LYS A 13 23.44 20.22 7.32
N GLY A 14 23.53 18.90 7.41
CA GLY A 14 22.81 18.10 8.40
C GLY A 14 22.65 16.66 7.95
N GLU A 15 21.98 15.87 8.78
CA GLU A 15 21.64 14.48 8.54
C GLU A 15 20.12 14.33 8.38
N VAL A 16 19.71 13.44 7.50
CA VAL A 16 18.30 13.10 7.28
C VAL A 16 18.14 11.60 7.35
N THR A 17 17.26 11.14 8.23
CA THR A 17 16.86 9.73 8.25
C THR A 17 15.88 9.48 7.11
N ILE A 18 16.25 8.57 6.20
CA ILE A 18 15.42 8.21 5.06
C ILE A 18 14.24 7.38 5.54
N SER A 19 13.02 7.78 5.14
CA SER A 19 11.80 7.00 5.36
C SER A 19 11.74 5.78 4.45
N GLY A 20 10.89 4.80 4.80
CA GLY A 20 10.60 3.67 3.92
C GLY A 20 10.08 4.10 2.55
N ALA A 21 10.41 3.30 1.54
CA ALA A 21 10.02 3.58 0.16
C ALA A 21 8.55 3.22 -0.11
N LYS A 22 7.78 4.17 -0.63
CA LYS A 22 6.37 3.96 -1.00
C LYS A 22 6.19 2.73 -1.88
N ASN A 23 6.92 2.63 -2.97
CA ASN A 23 6.73 1.55 -3.94
C ASN A 23 7.13 0.18 -3.40
N ALA A 24 8.12 0.11 -2.51
CA ALA A 24 8.45 -1.12 -1.80
C ALA A 24 7.30 -1.54 -0.88
N ALA A 25 6.75 -0.63 -0.09
CA ALA A 25 5.62 -0.90 0.80
C ALA A 25 4.38 -1.36 0.03
N LEU A 26 4.08 -0.77 -1.14
CA LEU A 26 2.96 -1.17 -2.00
C LEU A 26 3.09 -2.60 -2.55
N GLY A 27 4.28 -3.15 -2.64
CA GLY A 27 4.51 -4.57 -2.99
C GLY A 27 4.53 -5.49 -1.76
N ILE A 28 5.18 -5.06 -0.68
CA ILE A 28 5.39 -5.87 0.53
C ILE A 28 4.08 -6.08 1.30
N LEU A 29 3.25 -5.04 1.47
CA LEU A 29 1.99 -5.15 2.20
C LEU A 29 1.03 -6.17 1.57
N PRO A 30 0.75 -6.16 0.25
CA PRO A 30 -0.02 -7.22 -0.38
C PRO A 30 0.60 -8.62 -0.23
N ALA A 31 1.92 -8.74 -0.24
CA ALA A 31 2.59 -10.03 -0.06
C ALA A 31 2.29 -10.67 1.31
N ALA A 32 1.95 -9.88 2.33
CA ALA A 32 1.50 -10.40 3.61
C ALA A 32 0.26 -11.31 3.49
N LEU A 33 -0.59 -11.10 2.47
CA LEU A 33 -1.76 -11.96 2.22
C LEU A 33 -1.38 -13.42 1.91
N LEU A 34 -0.15 -13.68 1.47
CA LEU A 34 0.33 -15.04 1.19
C LEU A 34 0.58 -15.87 2.45
N LEU A 35 0.78 -15.21 3.61
CA LEU A 35 1.25 -15.87 4.82
C LEU A 35 0.14 -16.64 5.57
N SER A 36 -1.11 -16.23 5.49
CA SER A 36 -2.21 -16.77 6.33
C SER A 36 -1.88 -16.76 7.84
N ASP A 37 -1.17 -15.74 8.28
CA ASP A 37 -0.66 -15.59 9.64
C ASP A 37 -0.58 -14.10 10.04
N VAL A 38 0.06 -13.82 11.15
CA VAL A 38 0.38 -12.48 11.64
C VAL A 38 1.81 -12.13 11.25
N CYS A 39 2.01 -10.96 10.65
CA CYS A 39 3.34 -10.44 10.38
C CYS A 39 3.46 -8.99 10.84
N THR A 40 4.69 -8.58 11.18
CA THR A 40 5.03 -7.18 11.49
C THR A 40 5.94 -6.65 10.41
N ILE A 41 5.62 -5.46 9.89
CA ILE A 41 6.38 -4.79 8.85
C ILE A 41 6.83 -3.44 9.40
N GLU A 42 8.13 -3.23 9.41
CA GLU A 42 8.79 -2.03 9.92
C GLU A 42 9.13 -1.06 8.77
N ASN A 43 9.40 0.18 9.14
CA ASN A 43 9.79 1.24 8.22
C ASN A 43 8.76 1.48 7.09
N VAL A 44 7.49 1.33 7.40
CA VAL A 44 6.39 1.65 6.48
C VAL A 44 6.17 3.16 6.46
N PRO A 45 6.16 3.83 5.29
CA PRO A 45 5.93 5.26 5.24
C PRO A 45 4.49 5.63 5.62
N ASP A 46 4.35 6.68 6.42
CA ASP A 46 3.03 7.22 6.83
C ASP A 46 2.50 8.15 5.74
N ILE A 47 1.87 7.59 4.72
CA ILE A 47 1.35 8.31 3.54
C ILE A 47 -0.03 7.80 3.12
N LEU A 48 -0.76 8.64 2.38
CA LEU A 48 -2.12 8.35 1.93
C LEU A 48 -2.24 7.04 1.13
N ASP A 49 -1.28 6.73 0.27
CA ASP A 49 -1.29 5.51 -0.54
C ASP A 49 -1.32 4.24 0.33
N ILE A 50 -0.59 4.24 1.45
CA ILE A 50 -0.59 3.14 2.41
C ILE A 50 -1.93 3.04 3.13
N ALA A 51 -2.52 4.17 3.50
CA ALA A 51 -3.85 4.18 4.12
C ALA A 51 -4.94 3.65 3.17
N ILE A 52 -4.85 3.96 1.88
CA ILE A 52 -5.76 3.44 0.85
C ILE A 52 -5.58 1.92 0.70
N LEU A 53 -4.34 1.45 0.56
CA LEU A 53 -4.03 0.03 0.42
C LEU A 53 -4.52 -0.77 1.64
N ARG A 54 -4.31 -0.23 2.84
CA ARG A 54 -4.82 -0.82 4.08
C ARG A 54 -6.33 -1.04 4.02
N ARG A 55 -7.13 -0.03 3.65
CA ARG A 55 -8.60 -0.17 3.55
C ARG A 55 -9.00 -1.25 2.54
N ILE A 56 -8.30 -1.34 1.42
CA ILE A 56 -8.56 -2.41 0.44
C ILE A 56 -8.28 -3.78 1.07
N MET A 57 -7.16 -3.97 1.76
CA MET A 57 -6.81 -5.23 2.41
C MET A 57 -7.76 -5.57 3.58
N GLU A 58 -8.22 -4.55 4.33
CA GLU A 58 -9.24 -4.73 5.38
C GLU A 58 -10.57 -5.21 4.79
N SER A 59 -10.95 -4.75 3.61
CA SER A 59 -12.16 -5.24 2.92
C SER A 59 -12.07 -6.72 2.50
N LEU A 60 -10.85 -7.26 2.38
CA LEU A 60 -10.60 -8.68 2.12
C LEU A 60 -10.61 -9.54 3.39
N GLY A 61 -10.65 -8.90 4.57
CA GLY A 61 -10.66 -9.56 5.88
C GLY A 61 -9.33 -9.48 6.64
N ALA A 62 -8.34 -8.74 6.16
CA ALA A 62 -7.12 -8.47 6.92
C ALA A 62 -7.39 -7.52 8.10
N ARG A 63 -6.62 -7.64 9.17
CA ARG A 63 -6.65 -6.73 10.31
C ARG A 63 -5.30 -6.04 10.47
N PHE A 64 -5.34 -4.74 10.72
CA PHE A 64 -4.16 -3.90 10.88
C PHE A 64 -4.12 -3.29 12.26
N GLU A 65 -2.94 -3.31 12.87
CA GLU A 65 -2.63 -2.66 14.13
C GLU A 65 -1.37 -1.80 13.93
N ASN A 66 -1.45 -0.52 14.28
CA ASN A 66 -0.26 0.33 14.30
C ASN A 66 0.49 0.08 15.62
N ILE A 67 1.70 -0.43 15.56
CA ILE A 67 2.58 -0.59 16.72
C ILE A 67 3.21 0.77 17.06
N ASP A 68 3.66 1.48 16.03
CA ASP A 68 4.12 2.86 16.08
C ASP A 68 3.80 3.56 14.74
N ARG A 69 4.37 4.76 14.53
CA ARG A 69 4.13 5.55 13.32
C ARG A 69 4.54 4.84 12.03
N ASN A 70 5.56 4.01 12.08
CA ASN A 70 6.17 3.40 10.90
C ASN A 70 6.21 1.87 10.96
N THR A 71 5.59 1.27 11.99
CA THR A 71 5.53 -0.18 12.20
C THR A 71 4.08 -0.64 12.24
N ILE A 72 3.74 -1.57 11.37
CA ILE A 72 2.39 -2.11 11.22
C ILE A 72 2.42 -3.61 11.47
N ARG A 73 1.49 -4.10 12.30
CA ARG A 73 1.18 -5.53 12.42
C ARG A 73 -0.04 -5.85 11.56
N ILE A 74 0.06 -6.90 10.76
CA ILE A 74 -0.99 -7.35 9.86
C ILE A 74 -1.37 -8.79 10.20
N ASP A 75 -2.65 -9.03 10.49
CA ASP A 75 -3.22 -10.36 10.67
C ASP A 75 -4.04 -10.73 9.43
N THR A 76 -3.59 -11.75 8.71
CA THR A 76 -4.22 -12.21 7.48
C THR A 76 -4.95 -13.55 7.63
N ARG A 77 -5.01 -14.13 8.83
CA ARG A 77 -5.61 -15.44 9.09
C ARG A 77 -7.09 -15.51 8.70
N LYS A 78 -7.82 -14.40 8.81
CA LYS A 78 -9.25 -14.29 8.51
C LYS A 78 -9.55 -13.76 7.11
N VAL A 79 -8.54 -13.56 6.26
CA VAL A 79 -8.74 -13.17 4.87
C VAL A 79 -9.41 -14.32 4.12
N ASN A 80 -10.62 -14.07 3.62
CA ASN A 80 -11.49 -15.07 3.00
C ASN A 80 -12.04 -14.64 1.63
N SER A 81 -11.71 -13.45 1.16
CA SER A 81 -12.15 -12.94 -0.13
C SER A 81 -10.98 -12.84 -1.11
N TYR A 82 -11.21 -13.28 -2.35
CA TYR A 82 -10.32 -13.11 -3.50
C TYR A 82 -10.77 -11.96 -4.41
N MET A 83 -11.75 -11.15 -3.96
CA MET A 83 -12.37 -10.09 -4.75
C MET A 83 -12.01 -8.71 -4.18
N ALA A 84 -11.01 -8.06 -4.77
CA ALA A 84 -10.63 -6.67 -4.45
C ALA A 84 -11.36 -5.70 -5.39
N THR A 85 -12.60 -5.36 -5.05
CA THR A 85 -13.51 -4.59 -5.92
C THR A 85 -14.01 -3.29 -5.28
N THR A 86 -13.37 -2.83 -4.22
CA THR A 86 -13.76 -1.59 -3.54
C THR A 86 -13.43 -0.35 -4.39
N PRO A 87 -14.16 0.78 -4.21
CA PRO A 87 -13.86 2.03 -4.92
C PRO A 87 -12.43 2.56 -4.68
N ASP A 88 -11.79 2.18 -3.59
CA ASP A 88 -10.41 2.55 -3.29
C ASP A 88 -9.39 1.96 -4.28
N MET A 89 -9.74 0.88 -5.00
CA MET A 89 -8.93 0.33 -6.08
C MET A 89 -8.61 1.36 -7.17
N HIS A 90 -9.57 2.22 -7.50
CA HIS A 90 -9.39 3.28 -8.51
C HIS A 90 -8.49 4.44 -8.04
N LYS A 91 -8.25 4.57 -6.73
CA LYS A 91 -7.45 5.65 -6.17
C LYS A 91 -5.95 5.35 -6.13
N LEU A 92 -5.59 4.08 -6.32
CA LEU A 92 -4.22 3.62 -6.15
C LEU A 92 -3.79 2.70 -7.29
N ARG A 93 -2.85 3.16 -8.13
CA ARG A 93 -2.33 2.31 -9.22
C ARG A 93 -1.66 1.04 -8.69
N GLY A 94 -0.89 1.14 -7.60
CA GLY A 94 -0.22 -0.01 -6.96
C GLY A 94 -1.17 -1.09 -6.43
N SER A 95 -2.48 -0.85 -6.40
CA SER A 95 -3.46 -1.86 -5.97
C SER A 95 -3.45 -3.13 -6.83
N TYR A 96 -2.93 -3.09 -8.06
CA TYR A 96 -2.82 -4.28 -8.92
C TYR A 96 -1.89 -5.36 -8.35
N TYR A 97 -0.96 -5.03 -7.45
CA TYR A 97 -0.13 -6.04 -6.76
C TYR A 97 -0.97 -7.04 -5.95
N LEU A 98 -2.17 -6.63 -5.51
CA LEU A 98 -3.12 -7.53 -4.86
C LEU A 98 -3.51 -8.72 -5.74
N MET A 99 -3.55 -8.55 -7.06
CA MET A 99 -3.86 -9.64 -7.99
C MET A 99 -2.89 -10.82 -7.82
N GLY A 100 -1.59 -10.55 -7.78
CA GLY A 100 -0.57 -11.60 -7.58
C GLY A 100 -0.69 -12.29 -6.22
N ALA A 101 -0.92 -11.51 -5.15
CA ALA A 101 -1.09 -12.05 -3.80
C ALA A 101 -2.36 -12.92 -3.69
N LEU A 102 -3.48 -12.46 -4.24
CA LEU A 102 -4.74 -13.21 -4.23
C LEU A 102 -4.66 -14.48 -5.08
N LEU A 103 -4.02 -14.42 -6.25
CA LEU A 103 -3.76 -15.60 -7.08
C LEU A 103 -2.89 -16.62 -6.34
N GLY A 104 -1.85 -16.17 -5.66
CA GLY A 104 -0.99 -17.05 -4.86
C GLY A 104 -1.76 -17.75 -3.73
N ARG A 105 -2.61 -17.01 -3.02
CA ARG A 105 -3.37 -17.53 -1.88
C ARG A 105 -4.57 -18.39 -2.27
N PHE A 106 -5.41 -17.91 -3.21
CA PHE A 106 -6.72 -18.49 -3.53
C PHE A 106 -6.78 -19.22 -4.89
N LYS A 107 -5.70 -19.17 -5.67
CA LYS A 107 -5.65 -19.67 -7.07
C LYS A 107 -6.63 -18.98 -8.02
N ARG A 108 -7.23 -17.89 -7.56
CA ARG A 108 -8.09 -16.98 -8.34
C ARG A 108 -8.08 -15.59 -7.74
N ALA A 109 -8.28 -14.57 -8.56
CA ALA A 109 -8.41 -13.19 -8.14
C ALA A 109 -9.41 -12.47 -9.02
N VAL A 110 -10.19 -11.57 -8.42
CA VAL A 110 -11.01 -10.58 -9.11
C VAL A 110 -10.59 -9.23 -8.58
N VAL A 111 -10.08 -8.37 -9.46
CA VAL A 111 -9.64 -7.04 -9.10
C VAL A 111 -10.31 -6.01 -10.00
N THR A 112 -10.77 -4.92 -9.42
CA THR A 112 -11.22 -3.77 -10.21
C THR A 112 -10.00 -3.12 -10.84
N PHE A 113 -10.16 -2.64 -12.08
CA PHE A 113 -9.06 -1.99 -12.80
C PHE A 113 -8.46 -0.84 -11.97
N PRO A 114 -7.16 -0.85 -11.71
CA PRO A 114 -6.54 0.16 -10.84
C PRO A 114 -6.54 1.53 -11.51
N GLY A 115 -6.78 2.57 -10.71
CA GLY A 115 -6.66 3.96 -11.10
C GLY A 115 -5.30 4.56 -10.73
N GLY A 116 -5.29 5.81 -10.33
CA GLY A 116 -4.11 6.55 -9.86
C GLY A 116 -3.83 7.80 -10.67
N CYS A 117 -2.63 8.37 -10.55
CA CYS A 117 -2.26 9.62 -11.19
C CYS A 117 -2.41 9.58 -12.71
N ASN A 118 -3.10 10.57 -13.28
CA ASN A 118 -3.26 10.73 -14.72
C ASN A 118 -1.98 11.35 -15.31
N LEU A 119 -0.97 10.53 -15.55
CA LEU A 119 0.32 10.90 -16.15
C LEU A 119 0.44 10.41 -17.61
N GLY A 120 -0.69 10.36 -18.34
CA GLY A 120 -0.74 9.85 -19.69
C GLY A 120 -0.99 8.33 -19.76
N VAL A 121 -0.92 7.77 -20.98
CA VAL A 121 -1.16 6.35 -21.24
C VAL A 121 -0.07 5.50 -20.60
N ARG A 122 -0.45 4.69 -19.64
CA ARG A 122 0.45 3.77 -18.91
C ARG A 122 -0.19 2.39 -18.87
N PRO A 123 0.00 1.56 -19.90
CA PRO A 123 -0.56 0.21 -19.91
C PRO A 123 -0.02 -0.61 -18.72
N ILE A 124 -0.84 -1.51 -18.24
CA ILE A 124 -0.48 -2.50 -17.21
C ILE A 124 -0.29 -3.83 -17.91
#